data_74a9769c3b6e779ecca0afb88bfbe166
#
_entry.id   74a9769c3b6e779ecca0afb88bfbe166
#
_cell.length_a   1.000
_cell.length_b   1.000
_cell.length_c   1.000
_cell.angle_alpha   90.00
_cell.angle_beta   90.00
_cell.angle_gamma   90.00
#
_symmetry.space_group_name_H-M   'P 1'
#
loop_
_entity.id
_entity.type
_entity.pdbx_description
1 polymer ?
#
loop_
_entity_poly.entity_id
_entity_poly.type
_entity_poly.pdbx_seq_one_letter_code
_entity_poly.pdbx_strand_id
1 'polypeptide(L)'
;MLFAALLQGQQSRQLVVVSVDGLDHRYLKQADQLGLKIPNLRRLIREGTWADGVVGEVPTITWPSHTTMLTGVPPAIHGIQRNQVWDYSSIRVKTLWDDLRTKGRTTAAITWPVTVGAPITWNLPEYFEKRQGGSMDLAAIASKATPRLIEEITAQYPSFPQQWMDDRTRTMATIFLIREKHPDFLALHLVDLDAEEHETRPFSAASKAILEYTDELIGQILAAMPKNEVLALVSDHGFVSVEKTVHPPVGNVTPFTVTARNASEAAELERLSHDPANGIGRRIPSSEWTRFSPGTPQPIAAYEPVDLFLFSPNPTEGRYGKPAEIGTHGLWPGRPDYRSVFVLWGLGVPAKQIPEMSMQQIYGRLKSIVLGE
;
A
#
# COMPACT_ATOMS: atom_id res chain seq x y z
N MET A 1 -50.80 -13.68 -9.95
CA MET A 1 -49.72 -14.25 -9.16
C MET A 1 -48.53 -13.30 -9.24
N LEU A 2 -48.26 -12.57 -8.15
CA LEU A 2 -47.20 -11.60 -8.06
C LEU A 2 -45.84 -12.31 -7.96
N PHE A 3 -44.92 -12.00 -8.90
CA PHE A 3 -43.54 -12.25 -8.73
C PHE A 3 -42.97 -11.17 -7.79
N ALA A 4 -42.89 -11.48 -6.52
CA ALA A 4 -42.07 -10.74 -5.59
C ALA A 4 -40.58 -11.14 -5.87
N ALA A 5 -39.88 -10.34 -6.66
CA ALA A 5 -38.43 -10.43 -6.76
C ALA A 5 -37.87 -10.09 -5.38
N LEU A 6 -37.39 -11.09 -4.68
CA LEU A 6 -36.57 -10.94 -3.47
C LEU A 6 -35.31 -10.18 -3.86
N LEU A 7 -35.28 -8.89 -3.59
CA LEU A 7 -34.05 -8.14 -3.35
C LEU A 7 -33.44 -8.75 -2.09
N GLN A 8 -32.65 -9.81 -2.25
CA GLN A 8 -31.71 -10.25 -1.22
C GLN A 8 -30.68 -9.14 -1.09
N GLY A 9 -30.91 -8.22 -0.15
CA GLY A 9 -29.88 -7.31 0.28
C GLY A 9 -28.62 -8.11 0.59
N GLN A 10 -27.51 -7.70 0.06
CA GLN A 10 -26.24 -8.38 0.28
C GLN A 10 -25.97 -8.33 1.80
N GLN A 11 -25.98 -9.50 2.46
CA GLN A 11 -25.79 -9.59 3.90
C GLN A 11 -24.40 -9.06 4.23
N SER A 12 -24.29 -8.11 5.16
CA SER A 12 -22.99 -7.59 5.62
C SER A 12 -22.12 -8.74 6.14
N ARG A 13 -20.84 -8.72 5.79
CA ARG A 13 -19.88 -9.78 6.13
C ARG A 13 -18.74 -9.20 6.92
N GLN A 14 -18.12 -10.04 7.73
CA GLN A 14 -16.83 -9.70 8.32
C GLN A 14 -15.76 -9.64 7.23
N LEU A 15 -14.89 -8.65 7.32
CA LEU A 15 -13.86 -8.38 6.32
C LEU A 15 -12.51 -8.20 7.00
N VAL A 16 -11.55 -9.04 6.61
CA VAL A 16 -10.13 -8.87 6.97
C VAL A 16 -9.40 -8.30 5.76
N VAL A 17 -8.78 -7.15 5.92
CA VAL A 17 -7.89 -6.53 4.91
C VAL A 17 -6.46 -6.76 5.35
N VAL A 18 -5.67 -7.38 4.49
CA VAL A 18 -4.22 -7.54 4.67
C VAL A 18 -3.53 -6.70 3.60
N SER A 19 -2.84 -5.65 4.02
CA SER A 19 -1.94 -4.89 3.18
C SER A 19 -0.53 -5.44 3.34
N VAL A 20 0.13 -5.75 2.21
CA VAL A 20 1.55 -6.09 2.16
C VAL A 20 2.26 -4.93 1.50
N ASP A 21 3.03 -4.17 2.30
CA ASP A 21 3.76 -2.99 1.85
C ASP A 21 4.74 -3.36 0.73
N GLY A 22 4.75 -2.58 -0.34
CA GLY A 22 5.66 -2.79 -1.46
C GLY A 22 5.35 -3.99 -2.38
N LEU A 23 4.31 -4.79 -2.10
CA LEU A 23 4.00 -5.95 -2.93
C LEU A 23 3.63 -5.54 -4.36
N ASP A 24 4.60 -5.59 -5.23
CA ASP A 24 4.42 -5.36 -6.66
C ASP A 24 3.63 -6.49 -7.32
N HIS A 25 2.65 -6.16 -8.17
CA HIS A 25 1.79 -7.13 -8.85
C HIS A 25 2.57 -8.16 -9.67
N ARG A 26 3.79 -7.83 -10.12
CA ARG A 26 4.66 -8.74 -10.88
C ARG A 26 5.08 -9.96 -10.08
N TYR A 27 5.20 -9.87 -8.75
CA TYR A 27 5.44 -11.05 -7.90
C TYR A 27 4.36 -12.11 -8.07
N LEU A 28 3.11 -11.69 -8.19
CA LEU A 28 2.00 -12.61 -8.35
C LEU A 28 1.85 -13.09 -9.80
N LYS A 29 1.99 -12.19 -10.77
CA LYS A 29 1.86 -12.52 -12.20
C LYS A 29 3.00 -13.40 -12.72
N GLN A 30 4.20 -13.22 -12.19
CA GLN A 30 5.42 -13.92 -12.63
C GLN A 30 5.91 -14.94 -11.60
N ALA A 31 5.05 -15.36 -10.67
CA ALA A 31 5.42 -16.23 -9.55
C ALA A 31 6.13 -17.53 -9.97
N ASP A 32 5.72 -18.14 -11.10
CA ASP A 32 6.37 -19.34 -11.63
C ASP A 32 7.76 -19.03 -12.21
N GLN A 33 7.90 -17.93 -12.95
CA GLN A 33 9.16 -17.49 -13.52
C GLN A 33 10.18 -17.10 -12.46
N LEU A 34 9.69 -16.51 -11.36
CA LEU A 34 10.49 -16.10 -10.20
C LEU A 34 10.81 -17.27 -9.27
N GLY A 35 10.21 -18.45 -9.48
CA GLY A 35 10.38 -19.65 -8.65
C GLY A 35 9.82 -19.50 -7.23
N LEU A 36 8.80 -18.65 -7.03
CA LEU A 36 8.24 -18.35 -5.72
C LEU A 36 7.38 -19.47 -5.14
N LYS A 37 7.59 -19.76 -3.86
CA LYS A 37 6.82 -20.72 -3.06
C LYS A 37 5.78 -19.96 -2.22
N ILE A 38 4.71 -19.50 -2.87
CA ILE A 38 3.63 -18.71 -2.28
C ILE A 38 2.26 -19.40 -2.45
N PRO A 39 2.05 -20.59 -1.85
CA PRO A 39 0.84 -21.38 -2.06
C PRO A 39 -0.44 -20.68 -1.63
N ASN A 40 -0.42 -19.89 -0.54
CA ASN A 40 -1.57 -19.17 -0.03
C ASN A 40 -1.98 -18.02 -0.96
N LEU A 41 -1.04 -17.17 -1.39
CA LEU A 41 -1.29 -16.10 -2.35
C LEU A 41 -1.79 -16.67 -3.70
N ARG A 42 -1.21 -17.77 -4.19
CA ARG A 42 -1.70 -18.47 -5.38
C ARG A 42 -3.13 -18.98 -5.20
N ARG A 43 -3.47 -19.47 -4.00
CA ARG A 43 -4.84 -19.88 -3.67
C ARG A 43 -5.81 -18.71 -3.74
N LEU A 44 -5.47 -17.57 -3.13
CA LEU A 44 -6.28 -16.35 -3.15
C LEU A 44 -6.58 -15.91 -4.60
N ILE A 45 -5.58 -15.90 -5.48
CA ILE A 45 -5.74 -15.55 -6.90
C ILE A 45 -6.61 -16.56 -7.64
N ARG A 46 -6.35 -17.86 -7.46
CA ARG A 46 -7.07 -18.92 -8.16
C ARG A 46 -8.55 -18.99 -7.77
N GLU A 47 -8.86 -18.75 -6.50
CA GLU A 47 -10.20 -18.94 -5.93
C GLU A 47 -10.97 -17.63 -5.74
N GLY A 48 -10.32 -16.48 -5.90
CA GLY A 48 -10.88 -15.15 -5.64
C GLY A 48 -11.04 -14.28 -6.88
N THR A 49 -11.50 -13.05 -6.65
CA THR A 49 -11.49 -11.98 -7.65
C THR A 49 -10.21 -11.15 -7.48
N TRP A 50 -9.41 -11.03 -8.54
CA TRP A 50 -8.17 -10.27 -8.51
C TRP A 50 -8.05 -9.29 -9.68
N ALA A 51 -7.44 -8.13 -9.44
CA ALA A 51 -7.22 -7.12 -10.47
C ALA A 51 -5.91 -7.39 -11.25
N ASP A 52 -5.90 -7.08 -12.54
CA ASP A 52 -4.70 -7.16 -13.39
C ASP A 52 -3.61 -6.13 -13.03
N GLY A 53 -3.80 -5.44 -11.96
CA GLY A 53 -2.95 -4.44 -11.35
C GLY A 53 -3.80 -3.32 -10.75
N VAL A 54 -3.22 -2.59 -9.79
CA VAL A 54 -3.84 -1.40 -9.21
C VAL A 54 -2.96 -0.19 -9.52
N VAL A 55 -3.56 0.80 -10.15
CA VAL A 55 -2.91 2.09 -10.42
C VAL A 55 -2.93 2.91 -9.14
N GLY A 56 -1.76 3.27 -8.64
CA GLY A 56 -1.59 4.11 -7.45
C GLY A 56 -1.96 5.57 -7.67
N GLU A 57 -1.75 6.36 -6.64
CA GLU A 57 -1.96 7.81 -6.60
C GLU A 57 -0.63 8.54 -6.34
N VAL A 58 -0.53 9.82 -6.71
CA VAL A 58 0.67 10.62 -6.43
C VAL A 58 0.55 11.32 -5.06
N PRO A 59 1.54 11.18 -4.18
CA PRO A 59 2.74 10.33 -4.29
C PRO A 59 2.44 8.84 -4.04
N THR A 60 3.09 7.95 -4.79
CA THR A 60 2.96 6.48 -4.63
C THR A 60 3.81 5.98 -3.47
N ILE A 61 3.44 6.39 -2.27
CA ILE A 61 4.11 6.04 -1.01
C ILE A 61 3.09 5.56 0.01
N THR A 62 3.56 4.89 1.05
CA THR A 62 2.78 4.10 2.00
C THR A 62 1.53 4.80 2.57
N TRP A 63 1.69 5.91 3.28
CA TRP A 63 0.56 6.51 4.03
C TRP A 63 -0.48 7.21 3.17
N PRO A 64 -0.09 7.97 2.10
CA PRO A 64 -1.04 8.46 1.12
C PRO A 64 -1.86 7.35 0.46
N SER A 65 -1.21 6.25 0.06
CA SER A 65 -1.86 5.11 -0.59
C SER A 65 -2.86 4.41 0.35
N HIS A 66 -2.45 4.08 1.59
CA HIS A 66 -3.35 3.47 2.57
C HIS A 66 -4.55 4.37 2.93
N THR A 67 -4.33 5.70 2.98
CA THR A 67 -5.44 6.64 3.19
C THR A 67 -6.38 6.68 1.99
N THR A 68 -5.86 6.63 0.76
CA THR A 68 -6.67 6.53 -0.46
C THR A 68 -7.55 5.28 -0.45
N MET A 69 -7.03 4.12 -0.05
CA MET A 69 -7.81 2.86 0.03
C MET A 69 -9.00 2.94 0.99
N LEU A 70 -8.93 3.77 2.03
CA LEU A 70 -9.99 3.92 3.03
C LEU A 70 -10.85 5.19 2.88
N THR A 71 -10.56 6.04 1.89
CA THR A 71 -11.33 7.26 1.62
C THR A 71 -11.94 7.29 0.23
N GLY A 72 -11.34 6.56 -0.73
CA GLY A 72 -11.76 6.55 -2.13
C GLY A 72 -11.44 7.83 -2.89
N VAL A 73 -10.59 8.71 -2.33
CA VAL A 73 -10.18 9.98 -2.97
C VAL A 73 -8.64 10.12 -2.95
N PRO A 74 -8.07 10.91 -3.88
CA PRO A 74 -6.61 11.04 -4.00
C PRO A 74 -5.99 11.86 -2.86
N PRO A 75 -4.65 11.77 -2.65
CA PRO A 75 -3.90 12.47 -1.63
C PRO A 75 -4.13 13.99 -1.56
N ALA A 76 -4.31 14.63 -2.71
CA ALA A 76 -4.62 16.06 -2.80
C ALA A 76 -5.96 16.43 -2.11
N ILE A 77 -6.91 15.50 -2.05
CA ILE A 77 -8.24 15.70 -1.44
C ILE A 77 -8.24 15.28 0.02
N HIS A 78 -7.75 14.06 0.35
CA HIS A 78 -7.76 13.61 1.75
C HIS A 78 -6.67 14.25 2.61
N GLY A 79 -5.67 14.91 2.02
CA GLY A 79 -4.70 15.74 2.72
C GLY A 79 -3.44 15.03 3.19
N ILE A 80 -3.36 13.71 3.16
CA ILE A 80 -2.17 12.94 3.53
C ILE A 80 -1.30 12.82 2.27
N GLN A 81 -0.17 13.54 2.24
CA GLN A 81 0.73 13.63 1.08
C GLN A 81 2.17 13.19 1.38
N ARG A 82 2.40 12.68 2.58
CA ARG A 82 3.71 12.18 3.03
C ARG A 82 3.53 11.13 4.11
N ASN A 83 4.56 10.34 4.34
CA ASN A 83 4.63 9.42 5.48
C ASN A 83 4.80 10.16 6.81
N GLN A 84 4.58 9.47 7.93
CA GLN A 84 4.72 9.98 9.30
C GLN A 84 3.76 11.13 9.65
N VAL A 85 2.55 11.09 9.10
CA VAL A 85 1.41 11.91 9.55
C VAL A 85 0.57 11.07 10.51
N TRP A 86 0.97 11.00 11.77
CA TRP A 86 0.45 10.03 12.75
C TRP A 86 -1.04 10.19 13.05
N ASP A 87 -1.47 11.45 13.20
CA ASP A 87 -2.78 11.79 13.73
C ASP A 87 -3.88 11.63 12.68
N TYR A 88 -4.91 10.86 13.04
CA TYR A 88 -6.10 10.64 12.23
C TYR A 88 -6.82 11.95 11.86
N SER A 89 -6.82 12.96 12.74
CA SER A 89 -7.46 14.27 12.50
C SER A 89 -6.83 15.03 11.32
N SER A 90 -5.68 14.60 10.82
CA SER A 90 -5.06 15.17 9.62
C SER A 90 -5.79 14.78 8.33
N ILE A 91 -6.64 13.74 8.35
CA ILE A 91 -7.45 13.33 7.20
C ILE A 91 -8.65 14.28 7.06
N ARG A 92 -8.77 14.93 5.90
CA ARG A 92 -9.74 16.00 5.64
C ARG A 92 -11.13 15.53 5.20
N VAL A 93 -11.29 14.23 4.99
CA VAL A 93 -12.54 13.61 4.49
C VAL A 93 -12.91 12.43 5.36
N LYS A 94 -14.17 11.96 5.24
CA LYS A 94 -14.60 10.75 5.93
C LYS A 94 -13.87 9.53 5.40
N THR A 95 -13.57 8.62 6.31
CA THR A 95 -12.94 7.33 6.02
C THR A 95 -13.93 6.19 6.19
N LEU A 96 -13.54 4.99 5.78
CA LEU A 96 -14.28 3.77 6.06
C LEU A 96 -14.49 3.53 7.57
N TRP A 97 -13.52 3.95 8.41
CA TRP A 97 -13.67 3.92 9.87
C TRP A 97 -14.87 4.74 10.37
N ASP A 98 -15.08 5.93 9.81
CA ASP A 98 -16.21 6.80 10.16
C ASP A 98 -17.53 6.18 9.71
N ASP A 99 -17.58 5.64 8.50
CA ASP A 99 -18.78 4.99 7.97
C ASP A 99 -19.17 3.79 8.84
N LEU A 100 -18.21 2.94 9.18
CA LEU A 100 -18.41 1.76 10.01
C LEU A 100 -18.89 2.13 11.43
N ARG A 101 -18.24 3.12 12.04
CA ARG A 101 -18.67 3.63 13.34
C ARG A 101 -20.11 4.15 13.29
N THR A 102 -20.48 4.89 12.26
CA THR A 102 -21.84 5.43 12.10
C THR A 102 -22.90 4.32 11.99
N LYS A 103 -22.49 3.16 11.48
CA LYS A 103 -23.34 1.95 11.36
C LYS A 103 -23.25 1.03 12.58
N GLY A 104 -22.56 1.44 13.65
CA GLY A 104 -22.37 0.64 14.86
C GLY A 104 -21.53 -0.62 14.68
N ARG A 105 -20.64 -0.64 13.65
CA ARG A 105 -19.76 -1.77 13.36
C ARG A 105 -18.50 -1.71 14.22
N THR A 106 -18.07 -2.87 14.70
CA THR A 106 -16.79 -3.02 15.40
C THR A 106 -15.63 -3.09 14.43
N THR A 107 -14.53 -2.41 14.77
CA THR A 107 -13.38 -2.28 13.88
C THR A 107 -12.08 -2.59 14.60
N ALA A 108 -11.10 -3.10 13.87
CA ALA A 108 -9.75 -3.33 14.39
C ALA A 108 -8.69 -2.89 13.38
N ALA A 109 -7.56 -2.38 13.87
CA ALA A 109 -6.40 -2.05 13.06
C ALA A 109 -5.11 -2.50 13.74
N ILE A 110 -4.23 -3.11 12.95
CA ILE A 110 -2.88 -3.50 13.34
C ILE A 110 -1.91 -2.79 12.40
N THR A 111 -1.15 -1.85 12.95
CA THR A 111 -0.17 -1.00 12.27
C THR A 111 -0.67 -0.37 10.96
N TRP A 112 -1.99 -0.10 10.87
CA TRP A 112 -2.51 0.64 9.72
C TRP A 112 -2.13 2.13 9.84
N PRO A 113 -1.62 2.75 8.75
CA PRO A 113 -1.18 4.15 8.76
C PRO A 113 -2.29 5.15 9.13
N VAL A 114 -1.89 6.29 9.72
CA VAL A 114 -2.76 7.43 10.06
C VAL A 114 -3.94 7.03 10.97
N THR A 115 -3.72 6.14 11.93
CA THR A 115 -4.78 5.66 12.83
C THR A 115 -4.62 6.10 14.29
N VAL A 116 -3.63 6.91 14.64
CA VAL A 116 -3.55 7.49 15.99
C VAL A 116 -4.76 8.39 16.24
N GLY A 117 -5.57 8.04 17.26
CA GLY A 117 -6.81 8.76 17.58
C GLY A 117 -8.00 8.46 16.65
N ALA A 118 -7.89 7.50 15.73
CA ALA A 118 -8.99 7.08 14.87
C ALA A 118 -10.14 6.44 15.66
N PRO A 119 -11.38 6.49 15.15
CA PRO A 119 -12.55 5.90 15.82
C PRO A 119 -12.62 4.37 15.61
N ILE A 120 -11.55 3.68 16.00
CA ILE A 120 -11.36 2.23 15.87
C ILE A 120 -11.54 1.57 17.23
N THR A 121 -12.27 0.45 17.28
CA THR A 121 -12.59 -0.24 18.53
C THR A 121 -11.35 -0.85 19.16
N TRP A 122 -10.52 -1.55 18.39
CA TRP A 122 -9.24 -2.14 18.80
C TRP A 122 -8.13 -1.71 17.86
N ASN A 123 -7.25 -0.83 18.33
CA ASN A 123 -6.23 -0.19 17.50
C ASN A 123 -4.83 -0.40 18.12
N LEU A 124 -3.94 -1.03 17.37
CA LEU A 124 -2.49 -0.92 17.51
C LEU A 124 -1.99 -0.08 16.32
N PRO A 125 -1.92 1.26 16.43
CA PRO A 125 -1.65 2.12 15.29
C PRO A 125 -0.23 1.96 14.76
N GLU A 126 -0.02 2.30 13.49
CA GLU A 126 1.34 2.54 13.02
C GLU A 126 1.87 3.82 13.68
N TYR A 127 2.68 3.62 14.69
CA TYR A 127 3.37 4.69 15.41
C TYR A 127 4.70 4.16 15.94
N PHE A 128 5.77 4.88 15.69
CA PHE A 128 7.10 4.51 16.15
C PHE A 128 7.95 5.73 16.48
N GLU A 129 8.80 5.59 17.48
CA GLU A 129 9.90 6.50 17.78
C GLU A 129 11.21 5.91 17.26
N LYS A 130 11.27 4.57 17.14
CA LYS A 130 12.42 3.82 16.61
C LYS A 130 11.94 2.75 15.63
N ARG A 131 12.71 2.58 14.56
CA ARG A 131 12.55 1.50 13.58
C ARG A 131 13.84 0.70 13.42
N GLN A 132 13.70 -0.58 13.09
CA GLN A 132 14.78 -1.46 12.69
C GLN A 132 14.26 -2.34 11.54
N GLY A 133 14.62 -1.99 10.28
CA GLY A 133 13.97 -2.55 9.11
C GLY A 133 12.45 -2.34 9.16
N GLY A 134 11.67 -3.39 8.92
CA GLY A 134 10.21 -3.39 9.04
C GLY A 134 9.67 -3.38 10.48
N SER A 135 10.52 -3.60 11.49
CA SER A 135 10.10 -3.66 12.90
C SER A 135 9.99 -2.29 13.54
N MET A 136 8.98 -2.09 14.38
CA MET A 136 8.69 -0.86 15.12
C MET A 136 8.78 -1.09 16.62
N ASP A 137 9.17 -0.06 17.39
CA ASP A 137 9.25 -0.17 18.86
C ASP A 137 7.86 -0.29 19.49
N LEU A 138 7.62 -1.41 20.15
CA LEU A 138 6.32 -1.73 20.74
C LEU A 138 5.89 -0.75 21.84
N ALA A 139 6.83 -0.17 22.58
CA ALA A 139 6.54 0.82 23.61
C ALA A 139 5.89 2.10 23.03
N ALA A 140 6.35 2.57 21.86
CA ALA A 140 5.74 3.69 21.18
C ALA A 140 4.33 3.35 20.72
N ILE A 141 4.13 2.20 20.08
CA ILE A 141 2.80 1.70 19.67
C ILE A 141 1.87 1.64 20.88
N ALA A 142 2.32 1.06 22.00
CA ALA A 142 1.55 0.92 23.23
C ALA A 142 1.05 2.26 23.77
N SER A 143 1.84 3.32 23.63
CA SER A 143 1.46 4.66 24.09
C SER A 143 0.26 5.26 23.35
N LYS A 144 -0.10 4.73 22.18
CA LYS A 144 -1.18 5.19 21.29
C LYS A 144 -2.25 4.12 21.02
N ALA A 145 -2.03 2.91 21.53
CA ALA A 145 -2.91 1.77 21.32
C ALA A 145 -4.21 1.88 22.16
N THR A 146 -5.20 1.08 21.79
CA THR A 146 -6.38 0.85 22.64
C THR A 146 -5.91 0.35 24.02
N PRO A 147 -6.35 0.96 25.13
CA PRO A 147 -5.94 0.58 26.48
C PRO A 147 -6.08 -0.93 26.74
N ARG A 148 -5.08 -1.53 27.35
CA ARG A 148 -5.00 -2.95 27.73
C ARG A 148 -4.95 -3.95 26.58
N LEU A 149 -5.01 -3.54 25.32
CA LEU A 149 -5.01 -4.47 24.19
C LEU A 149 -3.72 -5.29 24.11
N ILE A 150 -2.57 -4.67 24.35
CA ILE A 150 -1.27 -5.38 24.33
C ILE A 150 -1.16 -6.37 25.50
N GLU A 151 -1.64 -6.00 26.69
CA GLU A 151 -1.69 -6.89 27.85
C GLU A 151 -2.59 -8.11 27.59
N GLU A 152 -3.74 -7.91 26.97
CA GLU A 152 -4.67 -9.00 26.61
C GLU A 152 -4.04 -9.94 25.57
N ILE A 153 -3.36 -9.40 24.54
CA ILE A 153 -2.62 -10.20 23.55
C ILE A 153 -1.51 -10.99 24.23
N THR A 154 -0.72 -10.35 25.10
CA THR A 154 0.41 -10.98 25.79
C THR A 154 -0.08 -12.07 26.75
N ALA A 155 -1.21 -11.88 27.42
CA ALA A 155 -1.79 -12.89 28.30
C ALA A 155 -2.20 -14.16 27.53
N GLN A 156 -2.72 -14.01 26.32
CA GLN A 156 -3.10 -15.13 25.44
C GLN A 156 -1.90 -15.75 24.73
N TYR A 157 -0.94 -14.93 24.35
CA TYR A 157 0.27 -15.32 23.62
C TYR A 157 1.53 -14.87 24.37
N PRO A 158 2.04 -15.64 25.35
CA PRO A 158 3.22 -15.27 26.15
C PRO A 158 4.51 -15.06 25.30
N SER A 159 4.55 -15.58 24.07
CA SER A 159 5.63 -15.34 23.11
C SER A 159 5.48 -14.03 22.30
N PHE A 160 4.45 -13.24 22.57
CA PHE A 160 4.32 -11.90 22.00
C PHE A 160 5.50 -11.03 22.46
N PRO A 161 6.25 -10.36 21.55
CA PRO A 161 7.47 -9.66 21.90
C PRO A 161 7.19 -8.45 22.81
N GLN A 162 8.20 -8.08 23.60
CA GLN A 162 8.12 -6.93 24.50
C GLN A 162 8.79 -5.67 23.94
N GLN A 163 9.58 -5.81 22.88
CA GLN A 163 10.42 -4.71 22.39
C GLN A 163 10.09 -4.28 20.96
N TRP A 164 9.98 -5.23 20.04
CA TRP A 164 9.85 -4.96 18.61
C TRP A 164 8.63 -5.65 18.02
N MET A 165 7.88 -4.91 17.20
CA MET A 165 6.73 -5.40 16.45
C MET A 165 7.11 -5.58 14.98
N ASP A 166 7.35 -6.82 14.56
CA ASP A 166 7.60 -7.30 13.20
C ASP A 166 6.32 -7.89 12.57
N ASP A 167 6.40 -8.38 11.33
CA ASP A 167 5.22 -8.95 10.66
C ASP A 167 4.69 -10.21 11.33
N ARG A 168 5.55 -11.02 11.97
CA ARG A 168 5.10 -12.16 12.78
C ARG A 168 4.26 -11.68 13.95
N THR A 169 4.69 -10.65 14.62
CA THR A 169 4.00 -10.06 15.79
C THR A 169 2.68 -9.40 15.37
N ARG A 170 2.67 -8.68 14.25
CA ARG A 170 1.46 -8.11 13.64
C ARG A 170 0.45 -9.20 13.31
N THR A 171 0.92 -10.33 12.77
CA THR A 171 0.09 -11.51 12.49
C THR A 171 -0.47 -12.15 13.78
N MET A 172 0.32 -12.29 14.84
CA MET A 172 -0.16 -12.79 16.13
C MET A 172 -1.27 -11.91 16.72
N ALA A 173 -1.09 -10.57 16.70
CA ALA A 173 -2.10 -9.64 17.16
C ALA A 173 -3.39 -9.72 16.31
N THR A 174 -3.24 -9.88 14.99
CA THR A 174 -4.36 -10.07 14.05
C THR A 174 -5.15 -11.34 14.37
N ILE A 175 -4.47 -12.46 14.57
CA ILE A 175 -5.10 -13.75 14.91
C ILE A 175 -5.83 -13.65 16.27
N PHE A 176 -5.25 -12.96 17.25
CA PHE A 176 -5.91 -12.67 18.51
C PHE A 176 -7.23 -11.92 18.28
N LEU A 177 -7.20 -10.83 17.50
CA LEU A 177 -8.40 -10.04 17.23
C LEU A 177 -9.47 -10.84 16.49
N ILE A 178 -9.10 -11.65 15.53
CA ILE A 178 -10.03 -12.52 14.79
C ILE A 178 -10.71 -13.51 15.75
N ARG A 179 -9.95 -14.16 16.63
CA ARG A 179 -10.44 -15.26 17.50
C ARG A 179 -11.16 -14.80 18.74
N GLU A 180 -10.72 -13.68 19.35
CA GLU A 180 -11.19 -13.27 20.68
C GLU A 180 -12.12 -12.03 20.61
N LYS A 181 -11.97 -11.20 19.59
CA LYS A 181 -12.72 -9.95 19.48
C LYS A 181 -13.76 -9.94 18.35
N HIS A 182 -13.58 -10.75 17.30
CA HIS A 182 -14.50 -10.90 16.17
C HIS A 182 -14.94 -9.55 15.54
N PRO A 183 -14.01 -8.67 15.14
CA PRO A 183 -14.38 -7.38 14.56
C PRO A 183 -15.14 -7.57 13.23
N ASP A 184 -16.10 -6.67 12.94
CA ASP A 184 -16.76 -6.65 11.62
C ASP A 184 -15.78 -6.28 10.50
N PHE A 185 -14.78 -5.45 10.82
CA PHE A 185 -13.73 -5.02 9.88
C PHE A 185 -12.39 -4.98 10.59
N LEU A 186 -11.40 -5.66 10.03
CA LEU A 186 -10.02 -5.63 10.51
C LEU A 186 -9.09 -5.23 9.36
N ALA A 187 -8.17 -4.29 9.60
CA ALA A 187 -7.11 -3.93 8.68
C ALA A 187 -5.74 -4.19 9.32
N LEU A 188 -4.92 -4.98 8.62
CA LEU A 188 -3.55 -5.31 8.95
C LEU A 188 -2.60 -4.73 7.91
N HIS A 189 -1.49 -4.14 8.35
CA HIS A 189 -0.40 -3.70 7.48
C HIS A 189 0.88 -4.46 7.84
N LEU A 190 1.40 -5.24 6.88
CA LEU A 190 2.67 -5.96 6.92
C LEU A 190 3.73 -5.15 6.17
N VAL A 191 4.95 -5.04 6.71
CA VAL A 191 5.95 -4.03 6.28
C VAL A 191 7.32 -4.64 5.93
N ASP A 192 7.57 -5.89 6.30
CA ASP A 192 8.92 -6.47 6.19
C ASP A 192 9.39 -6.61 4.74
N LEU A 193 8.46 -6.78 3.77
CA LEU A 193 8.81 -6.88 2.35
C LEU A 193 9.34 -5.55 1.81
N ASP A 194 8.64 -4.43 2.03
CA ASP A 194 9.08 -3.08 1.65
C ASP A 194 10.46 -2.76 2.24
N ALA A 195 10.63 -3.01 3.55
CA ALA A 195 11.90 -2.77 4.23
C ALA A 195 13.07 -3.55 3.61
N GLU A 196 12.84 -4.82 3.24
CA GLU A 196 13.87 -5.64 2.59
C GLU A 196 14.15 -5.16 1.15
N GLU A 197 13.11 -4.75 0.41
CA GLU A 197 13.28 -4.28 -0.97
C GLU A 197 14.08 -2.98 -1.07
N HIS A 198 13.98 -2.10 -0.09
CA HIS A 198 14.84 -0.92 0.00
C HIS A 198 16.32 -1.30 0.10
N GLU A 199 16.64 -2.34 0.86
CA GLU A 199 18.03 -2.79 1.12
C GLU A 199 18.59 -3.69 0.02
N THR A 200 17.76 -4.57 -0.59
CA THR A 200 18.23 -5.65 -1.46
C THR A 200 17.65 -5.63 -2.87
N ARG A 201 16.78 -4.71 -3.21
CA ARG A 201 16.00 -4.57 -4.45
C ARG A 201 14.78 -5.50 -4.53
N PRO A 202 13.73 -5.09 -5.27
CA PRO A 202 12.64 -5.99 -5.63
C PRO A 202 13.17 -7.19 -6.45
N PHE A 203 12.52 -8.33 -6.27
CA PHE A 203 12.82 -9.61 -6.94
C PHE A 203 14.19 -10.20 -6.60
N SER A 204 14.93 -9.66 -5.64
CA SER A 204 16.17 -10.27 -5.12
C SER A 204 15.87 -11.60 -4.42
N ALA A 205 16.91 -12.39 -4.13
CA ALA A 205 16.74 -13.63 -3.37
C ALA A 205 16.19 -13.34 -1.95
N ALA A 206 16.63 -12.25 -1.32
CA ALA A 206 16.19 -11.84 0.00
C ALA A 206 14.70 -11.38 -0.01
N SER A 207 14.32 -10.46 -0.92
CA SER A 207 12.92 -10.03 -1.04
C SER A 207 11.97 -11.18 -1.35
N LYS A 208 12.41 -12.15 -2.19
CA LYS A 208 11.64 -13.37 -2.44
C LYS A 208 11.46 -14.24 -1.20
N ALA A 209 12.50 -14.39 -0.38
CA ALA A 209 12.42 -15.14 0.86
C ALA A 209 11.48 -14.48 1.88
N ILE A 210 11.51 -13.15 1.99
CA ILE A 210 10.55 -12.39 2.83
C ILE A 210 9.12 -12.58 2.30
N LEU A 211 8.89 -12.51 0.99
CA LEU A 211 7.55 -12.72 0.43
C LEU A 211 7.04 -14.16 0.67
N GLU A 212 7.90 -15.18 0.56
CA GLU A 212 7.56 -16.56 0.91
C GLU A 212 7.18 -16.69 2.40
N TYR A 213 7.91 -16.01 3.29
CA TYR A 213 7.55 -15.94 4.71
C TYR A 213 6.24 -15.18 4.95
N THR A 214 6.01 -14.06 4.25
CA THR A 214 4.74 -13.32 4.28
C THR A 214 3.57 -14.20 3.85
N ASP A 215 3.76 -15.05 2.83
CA ASP A 215 2.76 -16.04 2.41
C ASP A 215 2.40 -17.03 3.53
N GLU A 216 3.40 -17.48 4.30
CA GLU A 216 3.16 -18.35 5.48
C GLU A 216 2.34 -17.61 6.55
N LEU A 217 2.64 -16.33 6.83
CA LEU A 217 1.88 -15.52 7.76
C LEU A 217 0.43 -15.32 7.31
N ILE A 218 0.21 -15.06 6.02
CA ILE A 218 -1.13 -15.01 5.42
C ILE A 218 -1.85 -16.36 5.58
N GLY A 219 -1.16 -17.46 5.39
CA GLY A 219 -1.70 -18.80 5.63
C GLY A 219 -2.19 -19.00 7.07
N GLN A 220 -1.47 -18.47 8.06
CA GLN A 220 -1.88 -18.51 9.47
C GLN A 220 -3.14 -17.66 9.73
N ILE A 221 -3.24 -16.49 9.11
CA ILE A 221 -4.45 -15.64 9.18
C ILE A 221 -5.64 -16.37 8.56
N LEU A 222 -5.50 -16.93 7.36
CA LEU A 222 -6.54 -17.71 6.69
C LEU A 222 -7.03 -18.89 7.53
N ALA A 223 -6.13 -19.56 8.25
CA ALA A 223 -6.47 -20.65 9.16
C ALA A 223 -7.20 -20.18 10.45
N ALA A 224 -7.04 -18.93 10.83
CA ALA A 224 -7.72 -18.34 11.98
C ALA A 224 -9.10 -17.77 11.62
N MET A 225 -9.33 -17.41 10.37
CA MET A 225 -10.58 -16.80 9.91
C MET A 225 -11.75 -17.80 9.92
N PRO A 226 -12.96 -17.39 10.35
CA PRO A 226 -14.18 -18.14 10.13
C PRO A 226 -14.47 -18.35 8.63
N LYS A 227 -15.10 -19.47 8.29
CA LYS A 227 -15.35 -19.87 6.87
C LYS A 227 -16.27 -18.92 6.08
N ASN A 228 -17.04 -18.08 6.77
CA ASN A 228 -17.98 -17.14 6.16
C ASN A 228 -17.42 -15.73 6.02
N GLU A 229 -16.19 -15.50 6.38
CA GLU A 229 -15.52 -14.21 6.23
C GLU A 229 -14.92 -13.99 4.84
N VAL A 230 -14.62 -12.74 4.55
CA VAL A 230 -13.93 -12.32 3.31
C VAL A 230 -12.56 -11.76 3.68
N LEU A 231 -11.55 -12.11 2.89
CA LEU A 231 -10.23 -11.50 2.95
C LEU A 231 -10.04 -10.62 1.71
N ALA A 232 -9.54 -9.40 1.92
CA ALA A 232 -8.98 -8.55 0.89
C ALA A 232 -7.46 -8.49 1.07
N LEU A 233 -6.69 -8.92 0.08
CA LEU A 233 -5.26 -8.67 -0.02
C LEU A 233 -5.07 -7.42 -0.87
N VAL A 234 -4.31 -6.45 -0.34
CA VAL A 234 -3.96 -5.22 -1.03
C VAL A 234 -2.47 -4.94 -0.91
N SER A 235 -1.96 -4.07 -1.75
CA SER A 235 -0.69 -3.38 -1.51
C SER A 235 -0.81 -1.91 -1.91
N ASP A 236 0.07 -1.11 -1.41
CA ASP A 236 0.02 0.34 -1.51
C ASP A 236 0.77 0.90 -2.72
N HIS A 237 1.84 0.25 -3.14
CA HIS A 237 2.64 0.61 -4.33
C HIS A 237 3.37 -0.61 -4.90
N GLY A 238 3.92 -0.43 -6.11
CA GLY A 238 4.93 -1.30 -6.66
C GLY A 238 6.33 -0.86 -6.23
N PHE A 239 7.36 -1.57 -6.72
CA PHE A 239 8.75 -1.33 -6.37
C PHE A 239 9.66 -1.36 -7.60
N VAL A 240 10.75 -0.59 -7.59
CA VAL A 240 11.74 -0.57 -8.67
C VAL A 240 13.16 -0.63 -8.13
N SER A 241 14.06 -1.21 -8.92
CA SER A 241 15.50 -1.17 -8.64
C SER A 241 16.09 0.18 -9.04
N VAL A 242 17.09 0.65 -8.27
CA VAL A 242 17.85 1.88 -8.56
C VAL A 242 19.35 1.57 -8.53
N GLU A 243 20.07 2.09 -9.52
CA GLU A 243 21.53 1.94 -9.60
C GLU A 243 22.26 3.27 -9.56
N LYS A 244 21.61 4.34 -10.01
CA LYS A 244 22.26 5.65 -10.20
C LYS A 244 21.31 6.78 -9.86
N THR A 245 21.90 7.90 -9.46
CA THR A 245 21.21 9.20 -9.46
C THR A 245 21.82 10.12 -10.50
N VAL A 246 21.01 11.03 -11.04
CA VAL A 246 21.45 12.06 -11.99
C VAL A 246 20.82 13.39 -11.63
N HIS A 247 21.58 14.49 -11.74
CA HIS A 247 21.04 15.83 -11.58
C HIS A 247 20.69 16.42 -12.94
N PRO A 248 19.38 16.60 -13.25
CA PRO A 248 18.98 17.32 -14.46
C PRO A 248 19.50 18.76 -14.44
N PRO A 249 20.09 19.27 -15.55
CA PRO A 249 20.74 20.59 -15.56
C PRO A 249 19.75 21.76 -15.50
N VAL A 250 18.48 21.50 -15.72
CA VAL A 250 17.39 22.50 -15.74
C VAL A 250 16.11 21.94 -15.11
N GLY A 251 15.19 22.81 -14.70
CA GLY A 251 13.89 22.47 -14.20
C GLY A 251 13.80 22.40 -12.66
N ASN A 252 12.60 22.13 -12.16
CA ASN A 252 12.35 21.79 -10.76
C ASN A 252 12.49 20.28 -10.62
N VAL A 253 13.37 19.83 -9.73
CA VAL A 253 13.77 18.44 -9.59
C VAL A 253 13.25 17.88 -8.28
N THR A 254 12.53 16.75 -8.37
CA THR A 254 12.25 15.83 -7.26
C THR A 254 12.94 14.49 -7.57
N PRO A 255 13.06 13.54 -6.65
CA PRO A 255 13.64 12.23 -6.98
C PRO A 255 12.95 11.50 -8.14
N PHE A 256 11.65 11.74 -8.35
CA PHE A 256 10.81 10.99 -9.29
C PHE A 256 10.33 11.78 -10.51
N THR A 257 10.52 13.10 -10.51
CA THR A 257 10.10 13.96 -11.62
C THR A 257 11.02 15.16 -11.78
N VAL A 258 11.17 15.62 -13.03
CA VAL A 258 11.70 16.94 -13.34
C VAL A 258 10.66 17.70 -14.15
N THR A 259 10.40 18.96 -13.77
CA THR A 259 9.40 19.82 -14.45
C THR A 259 10.03 21.09 -14.98
N ALA A 260 9.71 21.45 -16.22
CA ALA A 260 10.20 22.67 -16.87
C ALA A 260 9.48 23.91 -16.34
N ARG A 261 10.23 24.95 -15.98
CA ARG A 261 9.72 26.25 -15.53
C ARG A 261 9.35 27.19 -16.68
N ASN A 262 9.94 26.96 -17.87
CA ASN A 262 9.75 27.77 -19.07
C ASN A 262 9.97 26.94 -20.34
N ALA A 263 9.68 27.54 -21.51
CA ALA A 263 9.78 26.87 -22.82
C ALA A 263 11.23 26.45 -23.18
N SER A 264 12.24 27.22 -22.78
CA SER A 264 13.64 26.87 -23.03
C SER A 264 14.05 25.61 -22.23
N GLU A 265 13.65 25.51 -20.99
CA GLU A 265 13.89 24.30 -20.18
C GLU A 265 13.11 23.11 -20.71
N ALA A 266 11.88 23.30 -21.18
CA ALA A 266 11.11 22.23 -21.80
C ALA A 266 11.80 21.67 -23.05
N ALA A 267 12.35 22.54 -23.91
CA ALA A 267 13.10 22.16 -25.09
C ALA A 267 14.40 21.43 -24.74
N GLU A 268 15.09 21.86 -23.67
CA GLU A 268 16.33 21.21 -23.24
C GLU A 268 16.03 19.83 -22.60
N LEU A 269 15.01 19.69 -21.76
CA LEU A 269 14.61 18.40 -21.19
C LEU A 269 14.18 17.42 -22.29
N GLU A 270 13.43 17.89 -23.30
CA GLU A 270 13.06 17.10 -24.48
C GLU A 270 14.31 16.60 -25.21
N ARG A 271 15.25 17.48 -25.50
CA ARG A 271 16.51 17.12 -26.15
C ARG A 271 17.30 16.09 -25.37
N LEU A 272 17.38 16.24 -24.04
CA LEU A 272 18.09 15.33 -23.16
C LEU A 272 17.41 13.97 -23.05
N SER A 273 16.08 13.90 -23.14
CA SER A 273 15.32 12.65 -23.04
C SER A 273 15.54 11.69 -24.20
N HIS A 274 16.09 12.16 -25.33
CA HIS A 274 16.42 11.30 -26.47
C HIS A 274 17.66 10.41 -26.24
N ASP A 275 18.48 10.70 -25.24
CA ASP A 275 19.61 9.84 -24.83
C ASP A 275 19.38 9.35 -23.41
N PRO A 276 19.05 8.04 -23.20
CA PRO A 276 18.84 7.45 -21.88
C PRO A 276 20.01 7.65 -20.90
N ALA A 277 21.23 7.86 -21.41
CA ALA A 277 22.41 8.16 -20.58
C ALA A 277 22.30 9.51 -19.83
N ASN A 278 21.37 10.39 -20.22
CA ASN A 278 21.08 11.60 -19.46
C ASN A 278 20.15 11.34 -18.26
N GLY A 279 19.62 10.12 -18.12
CA GLY A 279 18.75 9.72 -17.00
C GLY A 279 17.33 10.29 -17.09
N ILE A 280 17.02 11.11 -18.13
CA ILE A 280 15.69 11.69 -18.34
C ILE A 280 14.90 10.75 -19.25
N GLY A 281 13.83 10.20 -18.72
CA GLY A 281 13.02 9.17 -19.36
C GLY A 281 11.75 9.70 -20.02
N ARG A 282 10.66 9.02 -19.78
CA ARG A 282 9.36 9.30 -20.41
C ARG A 282 8.83 10.69 -20.04
N ARG A 283 8.34 11.41 -21.04
CA ARG A 283 7.55 12.60 -20.81
C ARG A 283 6.19 12.21 -20.20
N ILE A 284 5.81 12.86 -19.10
CA ILE A 284 4.52 12.66 -18.44
C ILE A 284 3.45 13.40 -19.27
N PRO A 285 2.43 12.70 -19.80
CA PRO A 285 1.34 13.35 -20.55
C PRO A 285 0.54 14.31 -19.67
N SER A 286 0.05 15.39 -20.27
CA SER A 286 -0.81 16.37 -19.59
C SER A 286 -2.05 15.76 -18.96
N SER A 287 -2.65 14.76 -19.61
CA SER A 287 -3.80 14.02 -19.10
C SER A 287 -3.48 13.22 -17.84
N GLU A 288 -2.28 12.62 -17.75
CA GLU A 288 -1.82 11.94 -16.54
C GLU A 288 -1.57 12.95 -15.41
N TRP A 289 -0.95 14.08 -15.71
CA TRP A 289 -0.73 15.13 -14.70
C TRP A 289 -2.04 15.60 -14.10
N THR A 290 -3.04 15.92 -14.94
CA THR A 290 -4.37 16.33 -14.48
C THR A 290 -5.04 15.23 -13.63
N ARG A 291 -4.88 13.97 -14.01
CA ARG A 291 -5.46 12.82 -13.30
C ARG A 291 -4.84 12.62 -11.93
N PHE A 292 -3.50 12.58 -11.85
CA PHE A 292 -2.77 12.16 -10.64
C PHE A 292 -2.34 13.32 -9.73
N SER A 293 -2.41 14.56 -10.20
CA SER A 293 -2.09 15.77 -9.43
C SER A 293 -3.21 16.80 -9.54
N PRO A 294 -4.46 16.43 -9.17
CA PRO A 294 -5.59 17.34 -9.28
C PRO A 294 -5.37 18.60 -8.43
N GLY A 295 -5.69 19.76 -9.01
CA GLY A 295 -5.52 21.06 -8.33
C GLY A 295 -4.08 21.61 -8.33
N THR A 296 -3.11 20.86 -8.83
CA THR A 296 -1.73 21.35 -9.03
C THR A 296 -1.61 21.98 -10.42
N PRO A 297 -1.00 23.17 -10.55
CA PRO A 297 -0.76 23.78 -11.87
C PRO A 297 -0.01 22.82 -12.80
N GLN A 298 -0.48 22.75 -14.04
CA GLN A 298 0.16 21.90 -15.03
C GLN A 298 1.49 22.50 -15.46
N PRO A 299 2.62 21.74 -15.39
CA PRO A 299 3.90 22.22 -15.88
C PRO A 299 3.91 22.26 -17.41
N ILE A 300 4.80 23.07 -17.99
CA ILE A 300 5.02 23.14 -19.45
C ILE A 300 5.46 21.78 -19.99
N ALA A 301 6.34 21.10 -19.27
CA ALA A 301 6.73 19.71 -19.50
C ALA A 301 7.15 19.07 -18.19
N ALA A 302 6.92 17.76 -18.07
CA ALA A 302 7.36 16.93 -16.94
C ALA A 302 7.91 15.61 -17.46
N TYR A 303 8.96 15.11 -16.82
CA TYR A 303 9.63 13.86 -17.20
C TYR A 303 9.88 13.00 -15.96
N GLU A 304 9.82 11.69 -16.15
CA GLU A 304 10.27 10.67 -15.20
C GLU A 304 11.75 10.34 -15.42
N PRO A 305 12.46 9.79 -14.44
CA PRO A 305 13.76 9.18 -14.70
C PRO A 305 13.62 7.92 -15.57
N VAL A 306 14.66 7.58 -16.31
CA VAL A 306 14.76 6.27 -16.98
C VAL A 306 14.85 5.15 -15.92
N ASP A 307 14.58 3.90 -16.33
CA ASP A 307 14.73 2.76 -15.45
C ASP A 307 16.13 2.69 -14.83
N LEU A 308 16.19 2.26 -13.57
CA LEU A 308 17.38 2.19 -12.73
C LEU A 308 17.97 3.55 -12.31
N PHE A 309 17.32 4.66 -12.65
CA PHE A 309 17.74 5.99 -12.23
C PHE A 309 16.72 6.66 -11.31
N LEU A 310 17.24 7.54 -10.43
CA LEU A 310 16.46 8.60 -9.79
C LEU A 310 17.07 9.96 -10.11
N PHE A 311 16.29 11.02 -10.02
CA PHE A 311 16.84 12.37 -10.06
C PHE A 311 17.40 12.76 -8.69
N SER A 312 18.54 13.46 -8.70
CA SER A 312 19.09 14.12 -7.53
C SER A 312 18.68 15.59 -7.55
N PRO A 313 18.03 16.12 -6.51
CA PRO A 313 17.76 17.56 -6.40
C PRO A 313 19.03 18.41 -6.33
N ASN A 314 20.14 17.79 -5.90
CA ASN A 314 21.45 18.44 -5.78
C ASN A 314 22.41 17.94 -6.88
N PRO A 315 23.33 18.78 -7.34
CA PRO A 315 24.39 18.35 -8.24
C PRO A 315 25.17 17.16 -7.69
N THR A 316 25.54 16.23 -8.58
CA THR A 316 26.39 15.08 -8.26
C THR A 316 27.86 15.43 -8.54
N GLU A 317 28.83 14.82 -7.85
CA GLU A 317 30.26 15.06 -8.09
C GLU A 317 30.74 14.63 -9.47
N GLY A 318 29.97 13.78 -10.17
CA GLY A 318 30.22 13.33 -11.54
C GLY A 318 28.91 13.33 -12.32
N ARG A 319 28.93 12.69 -13.49
CA ARG A 319 27.71 12.53 -14.30
C ARG A 319 26.60 11.81 -13.54
N TYR A 320 26.97 10.85 -12.67
CA TYR A 320 26.07 10.03 -11.87
C TYR A 320 26.49 10.02 -10.42
N GLY A 321 25.52 10.07 -9.53
CA GLY A 321 25.68 9.84 -8.10
C GLY A 321 25.28 8.41 -7.71
N LYS A 322 25.60 8.04 -6.48
CA LYS A 322 25.14 6.80 -5.85
C LYS A 322 23.79 7.03 -5.19
N PRO A 323 22.78 6.15 -5.38
CA PRO A 323 21.53 6.24 -4.66
C PRO A 323 21.73 5.91 -3.17
N ALA A 324 20.84 6.44 -2.31
CA ALA A 324 20.81 6.12 -0.89
C ALA A 324 20.32 4.68 -0.65
N GLU A 325 19.37 4.23 -1.46
CA GLU A 325 18.76 2.90 -1.44
C GLU A 325 18.80 2.31 -2.84
N ILE A 326 18.91 0.99 -2.94
CA ILE A 326 19.04 0.29 -4.22
C ILE A 326 17.70 -0.25 -4.74
N GLY A 327 16.66 -0.21 -3.90
CA GLY A 327 15.27 -0.40 -4.25
C GLY A 327 14.44 0.78 -3.75
N THR A 328 13.39 1.17 -4.48
CA THR A 328 12.56 2.31 -4.07
C THR A 328 11.18 2.28 -4.71
N HIS A 329 10.30 3.13 -4.17
CA HIS A 329 8.97 3.44 -4.66
C HIS A 329 8.76 4.96 -4.68
N GLY A 330 7.57 5.45 -5.07
CA GLY A 330 7.30 6.88 -5.19
C GLY A 330 7.23 7.39 -6.63
N LEU A 331 7.45 6.50 -7.61
CA LEU A 331 7.45 6.85 -9.02
C LEU A 331 6.04 7.22 -9.51
N TRP A 332 5.98 7.78 -10.72
CA TRP A 332 4.72 8.17 -11.33
C TRP A 332 3.85 6.93 -11.65
N PRO A 333 2.57 6.90 -11.25
CA PRO A 333 1.72 5.71 -11.38
C PRO A 333 1.30 5.38 -12.83
N GLY A 334 1.58 6.27 -13.78
CA GLY A 334 1.37 6.02 -15.21
C GLY A 334 2.35 5.03 -15.85
N ARG A 335 3.41 4.61 -15.15
CA ARG A 335 4.35 3.58 -15.63
C ARG A 335 3.65 2.22 -15.76
N PRO A 336 3.77 1.49 -16.88
CA PRO A 336 3.01 0.26 -17.11
C PRO A 336 3.35 -0.87 -16.14
N ASP A 337 4.62 -0.99 -15.72
CA ASP A 337 5.11 -2.08 -14.85
C ASP A 337 5.26 -1.64 -13.39
N TYR A 338 4.46 -0.67 -12.95
CA TYR A 338 4.48 -0.14 -11.60
C TYR A 338 3.06 -0.17 -11.03
N ARG A 339 2.65 -1.33 -10.52
CA ARG A 339 1.31 -1.59 -10.01
C ARG A 339 1.37 -2.25 -8.66
N SER A 340 0.41 -1.92 -7.83
CA SER A 340 0.09 -2.63 -6.61
C SER A 340 -0.96 -3.71 -6.82
N VAL A 341 -1.39 -4.37 -5.76
CA VAL A 341 -2.20 -5.59 -5.76
C VAL A 341 -3.59 -5.33 -5.19
N PHE A 342 -4.60 -6.01 -5.73
CA PHE A 342 -5.93 -6.17 -5.15
C PHE A 342 -6.46 -7.56 -5.43
N VAL A 343 -6.79 -8.30 -4.35
CA VAL A 343 -7.46 -9.61 -4.41
C VAL A 343 -8.57 -9.65 -3.37
N LEU A 344 -9.74 -10.14 -3.73
CA LEU A 344 -10.82 -10.52 -2.81
C LEU A 344 -10.99 -12.03 -2.82
N TRP A 345 -11.09 -12.64 -1.64
CA TRP A 345 -11.29 -14.07 -1.48
C TRP A 345 -12.25 -14.36 -0.32
N GLY A 346 -13.03 -15.40 -0.43
CA GLY A 346 -13.94 -15.86 0.63
C GLY A 346 -15.30 -16.30 0.12
N LEU A 347 -16.20 -16.59 1.04
CA LEU A 347 -17.53 -17.10 0.69
C LEU A 347 -18.29 -16.14 -0.22
N GLY A 348 -18.73 -16.62 -1.39
CA GLY A 348 -19.53 -15.86 -2.35
C GLY A 348 -18.72 -14.81 -3.14
N VAL A 349 -17.39 -14.81 -3.05
CA VAL A 349 -16.52 -14.07 -3.95
C VAL A 349 -16.27 -14.95 -5.18
N PRO A 350 -16.61 -14.51 -6.41
CA PRO A 350 -16.38 -15.32 -7.61
C PRO A 350 -14.89 -15.37 -7.96
N ALA A 351 -14.43 -16.53 -8.44
CA ALA A 351 -13.10 -16.68 -9.00
C ALA A 351 -13.06 -16.02 -10.39
N LYS A 352 -12.41 -14.85 -10.49
CA LYS A 352 -12.23 -14.13 -11.77
C LYS A 352 -11.11 -13.12 -11.72
N GLN A 353 -10.50 -12.87 -12.85
CA GLN A 353 -9.68 -11.69 -13.08
C GLN A 353 -10.56 -10.51 -13.52
N ILE A 354 -10.26 -9.33 -13.01
CA ILE A 354 -10.86 -8.07 -13.47
C ILE A 354 -9.77 -7.21 -14.11
N PRO A 355 -10.13 -6.27 -15.00
CA PRO A 355 -9.16 -5.32 -15.56
C PRO A 355 -8.41 -4.55 -14.48
N GLU A 356 -7.34 -3.88 -14.88
CA GLU A 356 -6.65 -2.89 -14.05
C GLU A 356 -7.65 -1.90 -13.42
N MET A 357 -7.43 -1.55 -12.16
CA MET A 357 -8.31 -0.66 -11.42
C MET A 357 -7.52 0.48 -10.75
N SER A 358 -8.18 1.61 -10.45
CA SER A 358 -7.62 2.67 -9.62
C SER A 358 -7.65 2.27 -8.14
N MET A 359 -6.66 2.70 -7.37
CA MET A 359 -6.61 2.53 -5.92
C MET A 359 -7.83 3.12 -5.21
N GLN A 360 -8.39 4.24 -5.70
CA GLN A 360 -9.60 4.85 -5.17
C GLN A 360 -10.81 3.90 -5.18
N GLN A 361 -10.87 2.97 -6.13
CA GLN A 361 -11.97 2.00 -6.23
C GLN A 361 -11.95 0.94 -5.12
N ILE A 362 -10.83 0.79 -4.40
CA ILE A 362 -10.71 -0.17 -3.28
C ILE A 362 -11.71 0.18 -2.19
N TYR A 363 -11.82 1.46 -1.79
CA TYR A 363 -12.78 1.93 -0.79
C TYR A 363 -14.20 1.41 -1.04
N GLY A 364 -14.75 1.62 -2.25
CA GLY A 364 -16.10 1.19 -2.60
C GLY A 364 -16.27 -0.32 -2.52
N ARG A 365 -15.25 -1.09 -2.91
CA ARG A 365 -15.28 -2.57 -2.83
C ARG A 365 -15.27 -3.06 -1.39
N LEU A 366 -14.42 -2.51 -0.53
CA LEU A 366 -14.37 -2.86 0.90
C LEU A 366 -15.68 -2.49 1.57
N LYS A 367 -16.17 -1.28 1.33
CA LYS A 367 -17.43 -0.77 1.89
C LYS A 367 -18.63 -1.65 1.51
N SER A 368 -18.72 -2.05 0.24
CA SER A 368 -19.86 -2.89 -0.21
C SER A 368 -19.87 -4.28 0.45
N ILE A 369 -18.72 -4.83 0.82
CA ILE A 369 -18.64 -6.13 1.51
C ILE A 369 -19.08 -5.98 2.97
N VAL A 370 -18.52 -5.01 3.69
CA VAL A 370 -18.72 -4.91 5.14
C VAL A 370 -20.06 -4.26 5.51
N LEU A 371 -20.63 -3.42 4.64
CA LEU A 371 -21.93 -2.78 4.87
C LEU A 371 -23.08 -3.40 4.07
N GLY A 372 -22.79 -4.20 3.03
CA GLY A 372 -23.80 -4.77 2.15
C GLY A 372 -24.47 -3.73 1.23
N GLU A 373 -23.74 -2.63 0.90
CA GLU A 373 -24.27 -1.48 0.14
C GLU A 373 -23.83 -1.53 -1.34
#